data_e8936df8eed4cc76202fc75e7d77dbfe
#
_entry.id   e8936df8eed4cc76202fc75e7d77dbfe
#
_cell.length_a   1.000
_cell.length_b   1.000
_cell.length_c   1.000
_cell.angle_alpha   90.00
_cell.angle_beta   90.00
_cell.angle_gamma   90.00
#
_symmetry.space_group_name_H-M   'P 1'
#
loop_
_entity.id
_entity.type
_entity.pdbx_description
1 polymer ?
#
loop_
_entity_poly.entity_id
_entity_poly.type
_entity_poly.pdbx_seq_one_letter_code
_entity_poly.pdbx_strand_id
1 'polypeptide(L)'
;MAYPEGEGERSRAPVGWAKALSWWLVLVSIGLALYVAIKSFSPAPAAGPVVRPTGTILMAVKDLARLETNELHLEKVIDLTDKQSRLFGLVDTADAILLIAAGDVTVGIDLTKLSAGDVEVDREAGTARLTLPPPEILSVRLDEQHTYVYRRTTGLLAERNEHLESKARQEALRAIEEAARHGDVMEKARRQAERQLQQLFEKFGVTRTTIGWRPA
;
A
#
# COMPACT_ATOMS: atom_id res chain seq x y z
N MET A 1 -64.69 78.03 -53.55
CA MET A 1 -64.46 77.23 -54.80
C MET A 1 -63.33 76.27 -54.52
N ALA A 2 -63.61 74.98 -54.72
CA ALA A 2 -62.75 73.86 -55.00
C ALA A 2 -61.79 73.38 -53.88
N TYR A 3 -62.09 72.18 -53.42
CA TYR A 3 -61.24 71.13 -52.88
C TYR A 3 -60.18 70.67 -53.85
N PRO A 4 -59.13 69.86 -53.47
CA PRO A 4 -59.30 68.50 -52.99
C PRO A 4 -58.28 68.04 -51.88
N GLU A 5 -58.71 67.09 -51.13
CA GLU A 5 -58.28 65.77 -50.77
C GLU A 5 -56.77 65.42 -50.91
N GLY A 6 -56.18 64.94 -49.83
CA GLY A 6 -54.84 64.28 -49.78
C GLY A 6 -54.87 63.05 -48.88
N GLU A 7 -54.73 61.93 -49.50
CA GLU A 7 -54.79 60.60 -48.99
C GLU A 7 -53.74 60.23 -47.90
N GLY A 8 -54.20 59.56 -46.90
CA GLY A 8 -53.31 58.99 -45.88
C GLY A 8 -52.57 57.72 -46.35
N GLU A 9 -51.27 57.82 -46.37
CA GLU A 9 -50.36 56.73 -46.71
C GLU A 9 -50.13 55.84 -45.48
N ARG A 10 -50.76 54.66 -45.46
CA ARG A 10 -50.55 53.64 -44.48
C ARG A 10 -49.23 52.90 -44.78
N SER A 11 -48.21 53.20 -43.98
CA SER A 11 -46.96 52.45 -43.97
C SER A 11 -47.21 50.98 -43.56
N ARG A 12 -47.06 50.07 -44.50
CA ARG A 12 -47.06 48.65 -44.27
C ARG A 12 -45.67 48.26 -43.78
N ALA A 13 -45.54 47.90 -42.51
CA ALA A 13 -44.31 47.27 -41.97
C ALA A 13 -44.09 45.91 -42.63
N PRO A 14 -42.82 45.55 -42.94
CA PRO A 14 -42.52 44.29 -43.63
C PRO A 14 -42.60 43.13 -42.66
N VAL A 15 -43.61 42.26 -42.83
CA VAL A 15 -43.89 41.05 -42.01
C VAL A 15 -42.88 39.92 -42.27
N GLY A 16 -41.85 40.17 -43.06
CA GLY A 16 -40.90 39.10 -43.47
C GLY A 16 -39.85 38.70 -42.44
N TRP A 17 -39.37 39.63 -41.67
CA TRP A 17 -38.23 39.38 -40.73
C TRP A 17 -38.62 38.70 -39.46
N ALA A 18 -39.82 38.91 -38.94
CA ALA A 18 -40.31 38.23 -37.74
C ALA A 18 -40.49 36.70 -37.94
N LYS A 19 -40.89 36.31 -39.16
CA LYS A 19 -40.97 34.88 -39.54
C LYS A 19 -39.58 34.26 -39.75
N ALA A 20 -38.62 34.98 -40.25
CA ALA A 20 -37.25 34.50 -40.38
C ALA A 20 -36.60 34.29 -39.00
N LEU A 21 -36.81 35.17 -38.03
CA LEU A 21 -36.32 35.05 -36.66
C LEU A 21 -36.91 33.80 -35.97
N SER A 22 -38.21 33.54 -36.14
CA SER A 22 -38.83 32.36 -35.53
C SER A 22 -38.29 31.03 -36.09
N TRP A 23 -37.99 30.98 -37.35
CA TRP A 23 -37.36 29.79 -37.97
C TRP A 23 -35.92 29.54 -37.46
N TRP A 24 -35.16 30.62 -37.25
CA TRP A 24 -33.81 30.57 -36.68
C TRP A 24 -33.83 30.03 -35.23
N LEU A 25 -34.77 30.45 -34.42
CA LEU A 25 -34.94 29.97 -33.05
C LEU A 25 -35.31 28.47 -33.00
N VAL A 26 -36.16 28.02 -33.93
CA VAL A 26 -36.51 26.59 -34.07
C VAL A 26 -35.28 25.76 -34.48
N LEU A 27 -34.49 26.22 -35.44
CA LEU A 27 -33.28 25.50 -35.86
C LEU A 27 -32.23 25.43 -34.73
N VAL A 28 -32.04 26.52 -33.99
CA VAL A 28 -31.15 26.54 -32.80
C VAL A 28 -31.63 25.60 -31.70
N SER A 29 -32.95 25.56 -31.42
CA SER A 29 -33.51 24.65 -30.44
C SER A 29 -33.38 23.18 -30.85
N ILE A 30 -33.57 22.85 -32.11
CA ILE A 30 -33.37 21.50 -32.64
C ILE A 30 -31.88 21.13 -32.60
N GLY A 31 -30.99 22.03 -32.95
CA GLY A 31 -29.54 21.83 -32.85
C GLY A 31 -29.08 21.57 -31.41
N LEU A 32 -29.61 22.36 -30.48
CA LEU A 32 -29.31 22.19 -29.04
C LEU A 32 -29.88 20.86 -28.49
N ALA A 33 -31.12 20.52 -28.88
CA ALA A 33 -31.74 19.24 -28.48
C ALA A 33 -30.95 18.04 -29.08
N LEU A 34 -30.50 18.13 -30.31
CA LEU A 34 -29.69 17.09 -30.95
C LEU A 34 -28.30 16.96 -30.27
N TYR A 35 -27.69 18.09 -29.94
CA TYR A 35 -26.43 18.13 -29.23
C TYR A 35 -26.54 17.50 -27.81
N VAL A 36 -27.61 17.82 -27.06
CA VAL A 36 -27.89 17.21 -25.76
C VAL A 36 -28.20 15.72 -25.91
N ALA A 37 -28.96 15.32 -26.90
CA ALA A 37 -29.25 13.92 -27.19
C ALA A 37 -27.97 13.14 -27.53
N ILE A 38 -27.09 13.66 -28.39
CA ILE A 38 -25.80 13.02 -28.71
C ILE A 38 -24.92 12.90 -27.48
N LYS A 39 -24.86 13.92 -26.60
CA LYS A 39 -24.11 13.87 -25.35
C LYS A 39 -24.72 12.89 -24.33
N SER A 40 -26.03 12.81 -24.26
CA SER A 40 -26.76 11.88 -23.35
C SER A 40 -26.67 10.42 -23.82
N PHE A 41 -26.53 10.21 -25.14
CA PHE A 41 -26.35 8.89 -25.75
C PHE A 41 -24.89 8.50 -25.97
N SER A 42 -23.93 9.31 -25.54
CA SER A 42 -22.53 8.84 -25.49
C SER A 42 -22.52 7.63 -24.52
N PRO A 43 -22.31 6.41 -25.02
CA PRO A 43 -22.24 5.27 -24.13
C PRO A 43 -21.08 5.56 -23.17
N ALA A 44 -21.36 5.49 -21.86
CA ALA A 44 -20.28 5.40 -20.87
C ALA A 44 -19.31 4.34 -21.38
N PRO A 45 -17.97 4.57 -21.32
CA PRO A 45 -17.03 3.55 -21.73
C PRO A 45 -17.46 2.27 -21.03
N ALA A 46 -17.91 1.29 -21.81
CA ALA A 46 -18.32 0.00 -21.31
C ALA A 46 -17.12 -0.49 -20.47
N ALA A 47 -17.34 -0.69 -19.18
CA ALA A 47 -16.38 -1.40 -18.37
C ALA A 47 -16.16 -2.73 -19.10
N GLY A 48 -15.03 -2.86 -19.79
CA GLY A 48 -14.68 -4.07 -20.52
C GLY A 48 -14.82 -5.27 -19.58
N PRO A 49 -15.03 -6.48 -20.09
CA PRO A 49 -15.18 -7.64 -19.24
C PRO A 49 -13.96 -7.72 -18.32
N VAL A 50 -14.18 -7.49 -17.01
CA VAL A 50 -13.15 -7.74 -15.98
C VAL A 50 -12.96 -9.24 -15.98
N VAL A 51 -11.98 -9.69 -16.75
CA VAL A 51 -11.55 -11.09 -16.73
C VAL A 51 -10.86 -11.26 -15.38
N ARG A 52 -11.62 -11.82 -14.43
CA ARG A 52 -11.05 -12.28 -13.17
C ARG A 52 -9.85 -13.16 -13.51
N PRO A 53 -8.70 -13.00 -12.83
CA PRO A 53 -7.51 -13.74 -13.21
C PRO A 53 -7.87 -15.22 -13.25
N THR A 54 -7.83 -15.81 -14.42
CA THR A 54 -7.78 -17.25 -14.55
C THR A 54 -6.63 -17.67 -13.62
N GLY A 55 -6.88 -18.54 -12.66
CA GLY A 55 -6.07 -18.86 -11.47
C GLY A 55 -4.54 -18.87 -11.61
N THR A 56 -4.01 -18.81 -12.85
CA THR A 56 -2.60 -18.86 -13.17
C THR A 56 -1.78 -17.67 -12.62
N ILE A 57 -2.25 -16.43 -12.76
CA ILE A 57 -1.48 -15.26 -12.27
C ILE A 57 -1.57 -15.17 -10.76
N LEU A 58 -2.76 -15.37 -10.19
CA LEU A 58 -2.93 -15.41 -8.73
C LEU A 58 -2.11 -16.56 -8.13
N MET A 59 -2.10 -17.74 -8.76
CA MET A 59 -1.27 -18.84 -8.32
C MET A 59 0.22 -18.50 -8.40
N ALA A 60 0.69 -17.94 -9.52
CA ALA A 60 2.08 -17.52 -9.67
C ALA A 60 2.51 -16.48 -8.63
N VAL A 61 1.63 -15.54 -8.25
CA VAL A 61 1.91 -14.57 -7.19
C VAL A 61 1.88 -15.26 -5.82
N LYS A 62 0.94 -16.17 -5.57
CA LYS A 62 0.88 -16.94 -4.32
C LYS A 62 2.01 -17.97 -4.17
N ASP A 63 2.50 -18.52 -5.28
CA ASP A 63 3.62 -19.48 -5.27
C ASP A 63 4.94 -18.80 -4.81
N LEU A 64 5.04 -17.49 -4.89
CA LEU A 64 6.09 -16.72 -4.23
C LEU A 64 5.99 -16.78 -2.69
N ALA A 65 4.82 -17.19 -2.15
CA ALA A 65 4.47 -17.30 -0.74
C ALA A 65 4.83 -16.07 0.10
N ARG A 66 6.13 -15.77 0.21
CA ARG A 66 6.67 -14.59 0.90
C ARG A 66 7.56 -13.82 -0.05
N LEU A 67 7.25 -12.54 -0.22
CA LEU A 67 8.08 -11.63 -0.98
C LEU A 67 9.04 -10.93 -0.02
N GLU A 68 10.21 -11.52 0.17
CA GLU A 68 11.29 -10.91 0.95
C GLU A 68 11.83 -9.71 0.20
N THR A 69 11.81 -8.56 0.86
CA THR A 69 12.16 -7.31 0.21
C THR A 69 13.43 -6.69 0.76
N ASN A 70 13.64 -6.79 2.08
CA ASN A 70 14.79 -6.21 2.76
C ASN A 70 15.29 -7.16 3.85
N GLU A 71 16.61 -7.23 3.99
CA GLU A 71 17.30 -7.83 5.11
C GLU A 71 18.08 -6.75 5.85
N LEU A 72 17.99 -6.73 7.19
CA LEU A 72 18.70 -5.80 8.06
C LEU A 72 19.55 -6.60 9.01
N HIS A 73 20.81 -6.19 9.13
CA HIS A 73 21.69 -6.64 10.20
C HIS A 73 21.70 -5.60 11.33
N LEU A 74 21.37 -6.03 12.54
CA LEU A 74 21.26 -5.15 13.71
C LEU A 74 22.07 -5.70 14.87
N GLU A 75 22.75 -4.82 15.58
CA GLU A 75 23.47 -5.16 16.82
C GLU A 75 22.81 -4.49 18.02
N LYS A 76 22.73 -5.22 19.12
CA LYS A 76 22.18 -4.74 20.40
C LYS A 76 23.07 -5.19 21.56
N VAL A 77 23.18 -4.32 22.55
CA VAL A 77 23.81 -4.64 23.83
C VAL A 77 22.69 -4.87 24.84
N ILE A 78 22.67 -6.05 25.43
CA ILE A 78 21.68 -6.45 26.44
C ILE A 78 22.35 -6.55 27.78
N ASP A 79 21.94 -5.70 28.71
CA ASP A 79 22.35 -5.74 30.12
C ASP A 79 21.19 -6.33 30.92
N LEU A 80 21.37 -7.54 31.42
CA LEU A 80 20.35 -8.24 32.19
C LEU A 80 20.91 -8.59 33.57
N THR A 81 20.19 -8.19 34.61
CA THR A 81 20.57 -8.41 36.00
C THR A 81 19.48 -9.20 36.73
N ASP A 82 19.85 -10.35 37.29
CA ASP A 82 19.02 -11.17 38.18
C ASP A 82 19.30 -10.78 39.62
N LYS A 83 18.41 -9.99 40.21
CA LYS A 83 18.50 -9.54 41.59
C LYS A 83 18.03 -10.65 42.54
N GLN A 84 18.83 -10.96 43.53
CA GLN A 84 18.55 -12.00 44.50
C GLN A 84 18.65 -11.40 45.90
N SER A 85 17.70 -11.75 46.76
CA SER A 85 17.74 -11.39 48.16
C SER A 85 18.06 -12.62 48.99
N ARG A 86 19.05 -12.52 49.86
CA ARG A 86 19.56 -13.61 50.69
C ARG A 86 19.47 -13.25 52.17
N LEU A 87 19.63 -14.24 53.05
CA LEU A 87 19.61 -14.07 54.53
C LEU A 87 18.35 -13.33 55.02
N PHE A 88 17.16 -13.85 54.62
CA PHE A 88 15.85 -13.28 55.00
C PHE A 88 15.66 -11.81 54.56
N GLY A 89 16.25 -11.39 53.42
CA GLY A 89 16.13 -10.04 52.93
C GLY A 89 17.17 -9.05 53.43
N LEU A 90 18.15 -9.51 54.21
CA LEU A 90 19.19 -8.64 54.78
C LEU A 90 20.35 -8.34 53.82
N VAL A 91 20.52 -9.16 52.80
CA VAL A 91 21.60 -9.00 51.80
C VAL A 91 21.05 -9.08 50.41
N ASP A 92 21.21 -8.01 49.65
CA ASP A 92 20.93 -7.97 48.22
C ASP A 92 22.19 -8.31 47.44
N THR A 93 22.05 -9.23 46.51
CA THR A 93 23.11 -9.65 45.60
C THR A 93 22.53 -9.86 44.21
N ALA A 94 23.37 -10.03 43.20
CA ALA A 94 22.90 -10.17 41.84
C ALA A 94 23.81 -11.04 40.98
N ASP A 95 23.23 -11.68 39.97
CA ASP A 95 23.92 -12.26 38.83
C ASP A 95 23.60 -11.44 37.60
N ALA A 96 24.60 -10.86 36.97
CA ALA A 96 24.45 -9.93 35.84
C ALA A 96 25.19 -10.44 34.60
N ILE A 97 24.58 -10.26 33.45
CA ILE A 97 25.15 -10.61 32.15
C ILE A 97 25.05 -9.43 31.20
N LEU A 98 26.15 -9.14 30.53
CA LEU A 98 26.23 -8.22 29.41
C LEU A 98 26.45 -9.02 28.14
N LEU A 99 25.42 -9.07 27.27
CA LEU A 99 25.43 -9.79 26.00
C LEU A 99 25.53 -8.79 24.85
N ILE A 100 26.47 -9.01 23.95
CA ILE A 100 26.50 -8.35 22.63
C ILE A 100 25.80 -9.31 21.68
N ALA A 101 24.71 -8.86 21.07
CA ALA A 101 23.89 -9.65 20.18
C ALA A 101 23.82 -9.01 18.81
N ALA A 102 24.15 -9.77 17.79
CA ALA A 102 23.89 -9.46 16.40
C ALA A 102 22.72 -10.29 15.88
N GLY A 103 21.95 -9.76 14.95
CA GLY A 103 20.85 -10.50 14.40
C GLY A 103 20.37 -9.95 13.06
N ASP A 104 19.76 -10.84 12.28
CA ASP A 104 19.21 -10.57 10.97
C ASP A 104 17.69 -10.51 11.05
N VAL A 105 17.14 -9.46 10.46
CA VAL A 105 15.69 -9.23 10.33
C VAL A 105 15.32 -9.23 8.87
N THR A 106 14.47 -10.16 8.47
CA THR A 106 13.88 -10.18 7.13
C THR A 106 12.51 -9.53 7.15
N VAL A 107 12.33 -8.52 6.30
CA VAL A 107 11.07 -7.81 6.11
C VAL A 107 10.54 -8.04 4.72
N GLY A 108 9.23 -8.19 4.60
CA GLY A 108 8.61 -8.46 3.31
C GLY A 108 7.09 -8.45 3.36
N ILE A 109 6.49 -9.04 2.32
CA ILE A 109 5.04 -9.14 2.15
C ILE A 109 4.65 -10.62 2.17
N ASP A 110 3.71 -10.97 3.03
CA ASP A 110 3.11 -12.32 3.02
C ASP A 110 2.02 -12.40 1.94
N LEU A 111 2.40 -12.91 0.79
CA LEU A 111 1.49 -13.06 -0.36
C LEU A 111 0.48 -14.21 -0.18
N THR A 112 0.65 -15.07 0.81
CA THR A 112 -0.35 -16.12 1.13
C THR A 112 -1.67 -15.49 1.61
N LYS A 113 -1.61 -14.28 2.15
CA LYS A 113 -2.77 -13.48 2.61
C LYS A 113 -3.59 -12.87 1.46
N LEU A 114 -3.15 -13.00 0.20
CA LEU A 114 -3.90 -12.52 -0.96
C LEU A 114 -5.12 -13.39 -1.22
N SER A 115 -6.21 -12.75 -1.60
CA SER A 115 -7.45 -13.37 -2.07
C SER A 115 -7.65 -13.13 -3.58
N ALA A 116 -8.59 -13.85 -4.20
CA ALA A 116 -8.90 -13.66 -5.61
C ALA A 116 -9.41 -12.23 -5.94
N GLY A 117 -10.01 -11.55 -4.96
CA GLY A 117 -10.48 -10.17 -5.13
C GLY A 117 -9.39 -9.12 -5.06
N ASP A 118 -8.18 -9.48 -4.60
CA ASP A 118 -7.05 -8.54 -4.49
C ASP A 118 -6.26 -8.38 -5.80
N VAL A 119 -6.53 -9.24 -6.79
CA VAL A 119 -5.83 -9.26 -8.08
C VAL A 119 -6.85 -9.16 -9.21
N GLU A 120 -6.85 -8.06 -9.91
CA GLU A 120 -7.67 -7.82 -11.11
C GLU A 120 -6.74 -7.64 -12.31
N VAL A 121 -6.97 -8.40 -13.37
CA VAL A 121 -6.16 -8.32 -14.60
C VAL A 121 -7.09 -8.15 -15.79
N ASP A 122 -6.87 -7.08 -16.54
CA ASP A 122 -7.47 -6.84 -17.85
C ASP A 122 -6.41 -7.09 -18.93
N ARG A 123 -6.53 -8.23 -19.61
CA ARG A 123 -5.58 -8.64 -20.65
C ARG A 123 -5.74 -7.85 -21.95
N GLU A 124 -6.96 -7.40 -22.25
CA GLU A 124 -7.21 -6.62 -23.46
C GLU A 124 -6.64 -5.21 -23.34
N ALA A 125 -6.80 -4.61 -22.16
CA ALA A 125 -6.21 -3.31 -21.86
C ALA A 125 -4.73 -3.40 -21.43
N GLY A 126 -4.19 -4.59 -21.17
CA GLY A 126 -2.83 -4.79 -20.67
C GLY A 126 -2.62 -4.18 -19.29
N THR A 127 -3.65 -4.16 -18.44
CA THR A 127 -3.60 -3.54 -17.11
C THR A 127 -3.82 -4.54 -15.99
N ALA A 128 -3.18 -4.29 -14.84
CA ALA A 128 -3.45 -5.04 -13.61
C ALA A 128 -3.61 -4.10 -12.42
N ARG A 129 -4.49 -4.48 -11.51
CA ARG A 129 -4.64 -3.88 -10.18
C ARG A 129 -4.39 -4.93 -9.12
N LEU A 130 -3.55 -4.59 -8.17
CA LEU A 130 -3.17 -5.48 -7.08
C LEU A 130 -3.31 -4.75 -5.75
N THR A 131 -4.00 -5.36 -4.77
CA THR A 131 -4.11 -4.83 -3.41
C THR A 131 -3.31 -5.72 -2.46
N LEU A 132 -2.18 -5.19 -1.96
CA LEU A 132 -1.25 -5.92 -1.10
C LEU A 132 -1.60 -5.81 0.38
N PRO A 133 -1.32 -6.84 1.19
CA PRO A 133 -1.26 -6.69 2.64
C PRO A 133 -0.07 -5.79 3.03
N PRO A 134 -0.11 -5.16 4.21
CA PRO A 134 1.01 -4.33 4.68
C PRO A 134 2.28 -5.16 4.84
N PRO A 135 3.47 -4.53 4.71
CA PRO A 135 4.74 -5.19 5.01
C PRO A 135 4.80 -5.62 6.47
N GLU A 136 5.45 -6.72 6.72
CA GLU A 136 5.65 -7.27 8.05
C GLU A 136 7.05 -7.86 8.23
N ILE A 137 7.44 -8.06 9.47
CA ILE A 137 8.66 -8.81 9.78
C ILE A 137 8.36 -10.29 9.56
N LEU A 138 9.06 -10.89 8.60
CA LEU A 138 8.89 -12.30 8.24
C LEU A 138 9.72 -13.23 9.11
N SER A 139 10.90 -12.78 9.53
CA SER A 139 11.77 -13.54 10.44
C SER A 139 12.73 -12.63 11.20
N VAL A 140 13.08 -13.05 12.40
CA VAL A 140 14.16 -12.48 13.21
C VAL A 140 15.04 -13.63 13.70
N ARG A 141 16.34 -13.53 13.49
CA ARG A 141 17.30 -14.55 13.92
C ARG A 141 18.51 -13.91 14.54
N LEU A 142 19.07 -14.52 15.61
CA LEU A 142 20.38 -14.14 16.08
C LEU A 142 21.46 -14.73 15.18
N ASP A 143 22.47 -13.94 14.92
CA ASP A 143 23.72 -14.41 14.36
C ASP A 143 24.57 -14.98 15.50
N GLU A 144 24.60 -16.32 15.57
CA GLU A 144 25.33 -17.03 16.64
C GLU A 144 26.85 -16.81 16.59
N GLN A 145 27.41 -16.44 15.43
CA GLN A 145 28.85 -16.18 15.30
C GLN A 145 29.24 -14.83 15.88
N HIS A 146 28.34 -13.86 15.85
CA HIS A 146 28.57 -12.49 16.34
C HIS A 146 27.81 -12.19 17.63
N THR A 147 27.10 -13.19 18.21
CA THR A 147 26.41 -13.07 19.48
C THR A 147 27.19 -13.76 20.59
N TYR A 148 27.68 -13.00 21.56
CA TYR A 148 28.50 -13.52 22.64
C TYR A 148 28.32 -12.79 23.97
N VAL A 149 28.61 -13.49 25.05
CA VAL A 149 28.64 -12.89 26.40
C VAL A 149 29.92 -12.08 26.56
N TYR A 150 29.79 -10.78 26.58
CA TYR A 150 30.92 -9.87 26.79
C TYR A 150 31.41 -9.91 28.23
N ARG A 151 30.50 -9.91 29.21
CA ARG A 151 30.82 -9.96 30.63
C ARG A 151 29.72 -10.63 31.41
N ARG A 152 30.10 -11.42 32.42
CA ARG A 152 29.21 -11.93 33.46
C ARG A 152 29.79 -11.65 34.82
N THR A 153 28.98 -11.17 35.74
CA THR A 153 29.37 -10.85 37.11
C THR A 153 28.38 -11.48 38.07
N THR A 154 28.84 -12.44 38.86
CA THR A 154 28.02 -13.07 39.90
C THR A 154 28.50 -12.57 41.28
N GLY A 155 27.62 -11.96 42.07
CA GLY A 155 27.92 -11.46 43.39
C GLY A 155 28.33 -12.58 44.33
N LEU A 156 29.09 -12.26 45.40
CA LEU A 156 29.72 -13.23 46.27
C LEU A 156 28.72 -14.20 46.94
N LEU A 157 27.49 -13.75 47.20
CA LEU A 157 26.40 -14.56 47.81
C LEU A 157 25.28 -14.84 46.76
N ALA A 158 25.49 -14.46 45.53
CA ALA A 158 24.53 -14.76 44.45
C ALA A 158 24.67 -16.22 44.00
N GLU A 159 23.55 -16.81 43.72
CA GLU A 159 23.50 -18.06 42.96
C GLU A 159 23.54 -17.78 41.48
N ARG A 160 24.40 -18.49 40.75
CA ARG A 160 24.51 -18.34 39.30
C ARG A 160 23.23 -18.84 38.66
N ASN A 161 22.55 -17.96 37.92
CA ASN A 161 21.35 -18.31 37.19
C ASN A 161 21.71 -18.92 35.82
N GLU A 162 21.61 -20.25 35.70
CA GLU A 162 21.94 -20.98 34.47
C GLU A 162 21.08 -20.53 33.25
N HIS A 163 19.91 -19.96 33.51
CA HIS A 163 19.00 -19.50 32.46
C HIS A 163 19.19 -18.02 32.08
N LEU A 164 20.11 -17.29 32.72
CA LEU A 164 20.26 -15.85 32.50
C LEU A 164 20.70 -15.52 31.08
N GLU A 165 21.59 -16.35 30.48
CA GLU A 165 22.02 -16.19 29.11
C GLU A 165 20.87 -16.44 28.12
N SER A 166 20.08 -17.49 28.32
CA SER A 166 18.92 -17.77 27.48
C SER A 166 17.89 -16.63 27.52
N LYS A 167 17.67 -16.03 28.70
CA LYS A 167 16.82 -14.86 28.85
C LYS A 167 17.41 -13.63 28.13
N ALA A 168 18.71 -13.41 28.23
CA ALA A 168 19.37 -12.30 27.55
C ALA A 168 19.28 -12.44 26.02
N ARG A 169 19.41 -13.66 25.47
CA ARG A 169 19.22 -13.94 24.04
C ARG A 169 17.77 -13.71 23.59
N GLN A 170 16.79 -14.09 24.40
CA GLN A 170 15.39 -13.81 24.11
C GLN A 170 15.09 -12.31 24.12
N GLU A 171 15.66 -11.58 25.06
CA GLU A 171 15.52 -10.12 25.13
C GLU A 171 16.21 -9.44 23.94
N ALA A 172 17.35 -9.96 23.49
CA ALA A 172 18.04 -9.51 22.30
C ALA A 172 17.16 -9.65 21.05
N LEU A 173 16.50 -10.80 20.86
CA LEU A 173 15.56 -10.99 19.74
C LEU A 173 14.44 -9.96 19.77
N ARG A 174 13.85 -9.70 20.93
CA ARG A 174 12.78 -8.69 21.08
C ARG A 174 13.29 -7.28 20.76
N ALA A 175 14.45 -6.92 21.32
CA ALA A 175 15.04 -5.60 21.09
C ALA A 175 15.43 -5.35 19.63
N ILE A 176 15.89 -6.39 18.92
CA ILE A 176 16.18 -6.35 17.50
C ILE A 176 14.90 -6.20 16.68
N GLU A 177 13.87 -6.99 16.98
CA GLU A 177 12.56 -6.91 16.32
C GLU A 177 11.93 -5.53 16.50
N GLU A 178 11.94 -5.00 17.72
CA GLU A 178 11.42 -3.67 18.03
C GLU A 178 12.18 -2.57 17.28
N ALA A 179 13.51 -2.65 17.23
CA ALA A 179 14.32 -1.71 16.48
C ALA A 179 13.99 -1.72 14.98
N ALA A 180 13.73 -2.89 14.41
CA ALA A 180 13.33 -3.02 13.01
C ALA A 180 11.94 -2.41 12.75
N ARG A 181 11.02 -2.46 13.71
CA ARG A 181 9.67 -1.86 13.57
C ARG A 181 9.70 -0.33 13.53
N HIS A 182 10.64 0.30 14.24
CA HIS A 182 10.72 1.77 14.36
C HIS A 182 11.46 2.46 13.23
N GLY A 183 12.07 1.72 12.31
CA GLY A 183 12.83 2.26 11.18
C GLY A 183 11.96 2.56 9.94
N ASP A 184 12.60 3.13 8.92
CA ASP A 184 12.00 3.38 7.59
C ASP A 184 11.92 2.09 6.74
N VAL A 185 12.22 0.95 7.34
CA VAL A 185 12.35 -0.33 6.64
C VAL A 185 11.05 -0.82 6.05
N MET A 186 9.91 -0.58 6.72
CA MET A 186 8.59 -0.94 6.21
C MET A 186 8.26 -0.17 4.92
N GLU A 187 8.63 1.11 4.87
CA GLU A 187 8.43 1.93 3.69
C GLU A 187 9.39 1.54 2.55
N LYS A 188 10.63 1.17 2.88
CA LYS A 188 11.57 0.59 1.90
C LYS A 188 11.04 -0.74 1.35
N ALA A 189 10.47 -1.58 2.22
CA ALA A 189 9.86 -2.84 1.84
C ALA A 189 8.70 -2.64 0.86
N ARG A 190 7.81 -1.66 1.10
CA ARG A 190 6.74 -1.30 0.17
C ARG A 190 7.28 -0.96 -1.21
N ARG A 191 8.21 -0.02 -1.28
CA ARG A 191 8.79 0.41 -2.57
C ARG A 191 9.50 -0.72 -3.31
N GLN A 192 10.17 -1.62 -2.58
CA GLN A 192 10.84 -2.76 -3.18
C GLN A 192 9.84 -3.78 -3.71
N ALA A 193 8.79 -4.10 -2.95
CA ALA A 193 7.71 -4.98 -3.37
C ALA A 193 7.01 -4.46 -4.64
N GLU A 194 6.69 -3.17 -4.68
CA GLU A 194 6.10 -2.54 -5.86
C GLU A 194 6.96 -2.76 -7.12
N ARG A 195 8.26 -2.48 -7.02
CA ARG A 195 9.19 -2.67 -8.14
C ARG A 195 9.26 -4.13 -8.60
N GLN A 196 9.39 -5.06 -7.66
CA GLN A 196 9.51 -6.48 -7.99
C GLN A 196 8.23 -7.02 -8.63
N LEU A 197 7.06 -6.64 -8.10
CA LEU A 197 5.79 -7.07 -8.66
C LEU A 197 5.47 -6.41 -10.00
N GLN A 198 5.82 -5.14 -10.20
CA GLN A 198 5.72 -4.49 -11.51
C GLN A 198 6.53 -5.25 -12.57
N GLN A 199 7.80 -5.55 -12.28
CA GLN A 199 8.65 -6.34 -13.17
C GLN A 199 8.10 -7.75 -13.43
N LEU A 200 7.49 -8.37 -12.43
CA LEU A 200 6.85 -9.67 -12.59
C LEU A 200 5.65 -9.58 -13.55
N PHE A 201 4.77 -8.61 -13.35
CA PHE A 201 3.59 -8.41 -14.20
C PHE A 201 3.97 -8.06 -15.65
N GLU A 202 5.03 -7.28 -15.87
CA GLU A 202 5.58 -7.01 -17.21
C GLU A 202 5.94 -8.30 -17.94
N LYS A 203 6.53 -9.29 -17.27
CA LYS A 203 6.83 -10.60 -17.87
C LYS A 203 5.58 -11.38 -18.28
N PHE A 204 4.43 -11.09 -17.67
CA PHE A 204 3.13 -11.66 -18.07
C PHE A 204 2.39 -10.84 -19.13
N GLY A 205 3.06 -9.83 -19.72
CA GLY A 205 2.48 -8.99 -20.78
C GLY A 205 1.57 -7.87 -20.26
N VAL A 206 1.59 -7.59 -18.97
CA VAL A 206 0.89 -6.44 -18.38
C VAL A 206 1.77 -5.22 -18.45
N THR A 207 1.33 -4.20 -19.19
CA THR A 207 2.12 -2.97 -19.41
C THR A 207 1.88 -1.89 -18.38
N ARG A 208 0.78 -1.98 -17.62
CA ARG A 208 0.42 -1.02 -16.60
C ARG A 208 -0.11 -1.72 -15.34
N THR A 209 0.65 -1.64 -14.26
CA THR A 209 0.28 -2.22 -12.97
C THR A 209 0.00 -1.11 -11.95
N THR A 210 -1.15 -1.16 -11.30
CA THR A 210 -1.51 -0.28 -10.18
C THR A 210 -1.49 -1.10 -8.90
N ILE A 211 -0.65 -0.70 -7.94
CA ILE A 211 -0.52 -1.38 -6.66
C ILE A 211 -1.12 -0.51 -5.56
N GLY A 212 -2.08 -1.05 -4.84
CA GLY A 212 -2.67 -0.49 -3.63
C GLY A 212 -2.27 -1.29 -2.39
N TRP A 213 -2.47 -0.72 -1.21
CA TRP A 213 -2.15 -1.35 0.07
C TRP A 213 -3.39 -1.42 0.95
N ARG A 214 -3.57 -2.54 1.65
CA ARG A 214 -4.57 -2.62 2.72
C ARG A 214 -4.14 -1.74 3.89
N PRO A 215 -5.07 -1.12 4.61
CA PRO A 215 -4.75 -0.47 5.88
C PRO A 215 -4.14 -1.49 6.85
N ALA A 216 -3.18 -1.02 7.66
CA ALA A 216 -2.53 -1.82 8.70
C ALA A 216 -3.43 -2.04 9.91
#